data_be70c346bfac2b3ba73d963544227bf2
#
_entry.id   be70c346bfac2b3ba73d963544227bf2
#
_cell.length_a   1.000
_cell.length_b   1.000
_cell.length_c   1.000
_cell.angle_alpha   90.00
_cell.angle_beta   90.00
_cell.angle_gamma   90.00
#
_symmetry.space_group_name_H-M   'P 1'
#
loop_
_entity.id
_entity.type
_entity.pdbx_description
1 polymer ?
#
loop_
_entity_poly.entity_id
_entity_poly.type
_entity_poly.pdbx_seq_one_letter_code
_entity_poly.pdbx_strand_id
1 'polypeptide(L)'
;NQIGNDNIKWETTTQTNVGIDFSLFKQSLYGSLEYYYKKTTDILTEMAGVGVLGEGGSRWINSGAMKNQGFEFNLGYRNKTAFGLTYDLNGNISTYRNEILELPETVAANGKFGGNGVKSVVGHTYGAQVGYIADGIFKSQDEVDNHATQEGAAVGRIRYRDIDHNGVIDERDQNWIYDPTPSFSYGLNIYLEYKNFD
;
A
#
# COMPACT_ATOMS: atom_id res chain seq x y z
N ASN A 1 -24.15 -10.80 -19.18
CA ASN A 1 -23.95 -12.25 -19.25
C ASN A 1 -22.52 -12.56 -18.80
N GLN A 2 -22.36 -13.56 -17.95
CA GLN A 2 -21.05 -14.05 -17.49
C GLN A 2 -20.72 -15.31 -18.29
N ILE A 3 -19.49 -15.39 -18.78
CA ILE A 3 -18.99 -16.54 -19.54
C ILE A 3 -18.32 -17.50 -18.55
N GLY A 4 -18.71 -18.79 -18.60
CA GLY A 4 -18.08 -19.81 -17.77
C GLY A 4 -16.62 -20.04 -18.17
N ASN A 5 -15.80 -20.42 -17.19
CA ASN A 5 -14.40 -20.81 -17.39
C ASN A 5 -14.12 -22.11 -16.62
N ASP A 6 -14.01 -23.21 -17.35
CA ASP A 6 -13.79 -24.55 -16.78
C ASP A 6 -12.37 -24.73 -16.19
N ASN A 7 -11.47 -23.79 -16.44
CA ASN A 7 -10.08 -23.81 -15.97
C ASN A 7 -9.83 -23.01 -14.68
N ILE A 8 -10.91 -22.58 -14.01
CA ILE A 8 -10.78 -21.85 -12.74
C ILE A 8 -10.12 -22.74 -11.67
N LYS A 9 -9.12 -22.17 -10.99
CA LYS A 9 -8.43 -22.78 -9.87
C LYS A 9 -8.66 -21.97 -8.61
N TRP A 10 -8.38 -22.57 -7.46
CA TRP A 10 -8.30 -21.85 -6.20
C TRP A 10 -7.05 -20.97 -6.15
N GLU A 11 -7.19 -19.80 -5.56
CA GLU A 11 -6.05 -18.96 -5.20
C GLU A 11 -5.12 -19.70 -4.24
N THR A 12 -3.82 -19.60 -4.47
CA THR A 12 -2.83 -20.26 -3.64
C THR A 12 -2.02 -19.22 -2.87
N THR A 13 -1.98 -19.38 -1.54
CA THR A 13 -1.15 -18.54 -0.69
C THR A 13 -0.03 -19.37 -0.06
N THR A 14 1.21 -18.92 -0.25
CA THR A 14 2.39 -19.43 0.44
C THR A 14 2.90 -18.37 1.39
N GLN A 15 3.12 -18.76 2.66
CA GLN A 15 3.64 -17.86 3.69
C GLN A 15 4.87 -18.47 4.35
N THR A 16 5.88 -17.65 4.57
CA THR A 16 7.09 -17.98 5.33
C THR A 16 7.27 -16.96 6.43
N ASN A 17 7.41 -17.45 7.65
CA ASN A 17 7.68 -16.63 8.84
C ASN A 17 9.00 -17.08 9.44
N VAL A 18 9.83 -16.14 9.83
CA VAL A 18 11.06 -16.37 10.59
C VAL A 18 11.08 -15.40 11.75
N GLY A 19 11.16 -15.91 12.96
CA GLY A 19 11.09 -15.10 14.16
C GLY A 19 12.01 -15.58 15.27
N ILE A 20 12.28 -14.69 16.21
CA ILE A 20 13.02 -14.92 17.43
C ILE A 20 12.24 -14.34 18.60
N ASP A 21 11.95 -15.18 19.59
CA ASP A 21 11.42 -14.74 20.88
C ASP A 21 12.55 -14.76 21.92
N PHE A 22 12.58 -13.76 22.79
CA PHE A 22 13.55 -13.69 23.84
C PHE A 22 12.94 -13.27 25.18
N SER A 23 13.53 -13.75 26.25
CA SER A 23 13.16 -13.37 27.60
C SER A 23 14.43 -13.37 28.48
N LEU A 24 14.74 -12.22 29.04
CA LEU A 24 15.98 -11.96 29.76
C LEU A 24 15.70 -11.44 31.18
N PHE A 25 16.71 -11.47 32.04
CA PHE A 25 16.64 -10.94 33.42
C PHE A 25 15.45 -11.44 34.22
N LYS A 26 15.27 -12.78 34.27
CA LYS A 26 14.13 -13.43 34.94
C LYS A 26 12.77 -12.93 34.40
N GLN A 27 12.68 -12.78 33.09
CA GLN A 27 11.50 -12.33 32.35
C GLN A 27 11.15 -10.82 32.54
N SER A 28 12.06 -10.04 33.11
CA SER A 28 11.84 -8.58 33.18
C SER A 28 11.90 -7.91 31.82
N LEU A 29 12.80 -8.35 30.94
CA LEU A 29 12.88 -7.89 29.55
C LEU A 29 12.46 -9.04 28.63
N TYR A 30 11.48 -8.79 27.78
CA TYR A 30 10.97 -9.78 26.85
C TYR A 30 10.61 -9.13 25.52
N GLY A 31 10.60 -9.93 24.48
CA GLY A 31 10.21 -9.42 23.16
C GLY A 31 10.29 -10.47 22.08
N SER A 32 9.90 -10.04 20.89
CA SER A 32 9.94 -10.85 19.68
C SER A 32 10.33 -9.99 18.49
N LEU A 33 10.97 -10.61 17.53
CA LEU A 33 11.22 -10.05 16.20
C LEU A 33 10.82 -11.11 15.19
N GLU A 34 9.92 -10.78 14.29
CA GLU A 34 9.47 -11.66 13.24
C GLU A 34 9.56 -10.95 11.87
N TYR A 35 9.99 -11.69 10.87
CA TYR A 35 9.86 -11.34 9.46
C TYR A 35 8.87 -12.28 8.81
N TYR A 36 7.92 -11.74 8.08
CA TYR A 36 6.99 -12.52 7.28
C TYR A 36 7.08 -12.17 5.79
N TYR A 37 6.90 -13.19 4.98
CA TYR A 37 6.74 -13.09 3.55
C TYR A 37 5.56 -13.95 3.11
N LYS A 38 4.58 -13.34 2.47
CA LYS A 38 3.36 -13.99 1.98
C LYS A 38 3.21 -13.70 0.50
N LYS A 39 3.09 -14.74 -0.32
CA LYS A 39 2.83 -14.64 -1.76
C LYS A 39 1.51 -15.33 -2.08
N THR A 40 0.60 -14.63 -2.77
CA THR A 40 -0.65 -15.17 -3.28
C THR A 40 -0.56 -15.18 -4.80
N THR A 41 -0.84 -16.31 -5.41
CA THR A 41 -0.86 -16.55 -6.86
C THR A 41 -2.23 -17.05 -7.29
N ASP A 42 -2.45 -17.10 -8.60
CA ASP A 42 -3.72 -17.53 -9.19
C ASP A 42 -4.92 -16.69 -8.71
N ILE A 43 -4.69 -15.41 -8.40
CA ILE A 43 -5.75 -14.51 -7.94
C ILE A 43 -6.81 -14.39 -9.03
N LEU A 44 -8.07 -14.55 -8.63
CA LEU A 44 -9.21 -14.44 -9.54
C LEU A 44 -9.42 -12.99 -9.95
N THR A 45 -9.35 -12.74 -11.23
CA THR A 45 -9.55 -11.42 -11.82
C THR A 45 -10.68 -11.49 -12.87
N GLU A 46 -11.57 -10.54 -12.84
CA GLU A 46 -12.60 -10.39 -13.85
C GLU A 46 -12.01 -9.75 -15.10
N MET A 47 -12.09 -10.46 -16.22
CA MET A 47 -11.67 -9.98 -17.53
C MET A 47 -12.89 -9.65 -18.37
N ALA A 48 -12.96 -8.43 -18.91
CA ALA A 48 -13.98 -8.04 -19.85
C ALA A 48 -13.89 -8.89 -21.14
N GLY A 49 -15.02 -9.33 -21.65
CA GLY A 49 -15.07 -10.05 -22.92
C GLY A 49 -14.60 -9.18 -24.09
N VAL A 50 -13.91 -9.80 -25.04
CA VAL A 50 -13.41 -9.10 -26.24
C VAL A 50 -14.55 -9.08 -27.28
N GLY A 51 -15.20 -7.93 -27.45
CA GLY A 51 -16.35 -7.75 -28.35
C GLY A 51 -16.09 -8.17 -29.80
N VAL A 52 -14.83 -8.10 -30.26
CA VAL A 52 -14.42 -8.54 -31.62
C VAL A 52 -14.55 -10.04 -31.80
N LEU A 53 -14.51 -10.84 -30.73
CA LEU A 53 -14.71 -12.29 -30.77
C LEU A 53 -16.17 -12.71 -30.56
N GLY A 54 -17.11 -11.75 -30.50
CA GLY A 54 -18.51 -12.02 -30.21
C GLY A 54 -18.81 -12.41 -28.75
N GLU A 55 -17.82 -12.27 -27.87
CA GLU A 55 -17.95 -12.52 -26.44
C GLU A 55 -18.61 -11.31 -25.77
N GLY A 56 -19.91 -11.38 -25.55
CA GLY A 56 -20.72 -10.29 -24.97
C GLY A 56 -20.76 -10.25 -23.44
N GLY A 57 -19.74 -10.78 -22.73
CA GLY A 57 -19.76 -10.87 -21.28
C GLY A 57 -18.37 -10.79 -20.64
N SER A 58 -18.31 -10.80 -19.32
CA SER A 58 -17.06 -10.94 -18.56
C SER A 58 -16.85 -12.39 -18.14
N ARG A 59 -15.58 -12.76 -17.93
CA ARG A 59 -15.20 -14.06 -17.39
C ARG A 59 -14.17 -13.91 -16.28
N TRP A 60 -14.20 -14.83 -15.32
CA TRP A 60 -13.19 -14.94 -14.29
C TRP A 60 -12.01 -15.78 -14.77
N ILE A 61 -10.83 -15.31 -14.53
CA ILE A 61 -9.58 -16.01 -14.84
C ILE A 61 -8.63 -15.95 -13.64
N ASN A 62 -7.79 -16.97 -13.50
CA ASN A 62 -6.69 -16.95 -12.56
C ASN A 62 -5.48 -16.26 -13.21
N SER A 63 -5.39 -14.96 -13.03
CA SER A 63 -4.32 -14.16 -13.63
C SER A 63 -4.02 -12.96 -12.74
N GLY A 64 -3.35 -13.24 -11.67
CA GLY A 64 -2.88 -12.22 -10.75
C GLY A 64 -1.98 -12.84 -9.70
N ALA A 65 -0.99 -12.08 -9.28
CA ALA A 65 -0.16 -12.44 -8.14
C ALA A 65 0.22 -11.20 -7.35
N MET A 66 0.29 -11.33 -6.03
CA MET A 66 0.76 -10.28 -5.14
C MET A 66 1.61 -10.86 -4.02
N LYS A 67 2.47 -10.04 -3.47
CA LYS A 67 3.22 -10.34 -2.25
C LYS A 67 2.97 -9.31 -1.17
N ASN A 68 3.04 -9.77 0.07
CA ASN A 68 3.03 -8.96 1.26
C ASN A 68 4.21 -9.37 2.12
N GLN A 69 4.95 -8.42 2.65
CA GLN A 69 6.11 -8.69 3.51
C GLN A 69 6.27 -7.59 4.54
N GLY A 70 6.87 -7.93 5.67
CA GLY A 70 7.10 -6.97 6.72
C GLY A 70 7.85 -7.55 7.89
N PHE A 71 8.12 -6.67 8.85
CA PHE A 71 8.72 -7.01 10.14
C PHE A 71 7.73 -6.66 11.24
N GLU A 72 7.69 -7.51 12.24
CA GLU A 72 6.97 -7.27 13.50
C GLU A 72 7.97 -7.32 14.62
N PHE A 73 8.00 -6.28 15.43
CA PHE A 73 8.87 -6.16 16.59
C PHE A 73 8.03 -5.83 17.82
N ASN A 74 8.26 -6.57 18.89
CA ASN A 74 7.65 -6.34 20.19
C ASN A 74 8.74 -6.29 21.23
N LEU A 75 8.67 -5.33 22.16
CA LEU A 75 9.58 -5.21 23.29
C LEU A 75 8.81 -4.81 24.54
N GLY A 76 8.93 -5.63 25.58
CA GLY A 76 8.31 -5.37 26.86
C GLY A 76 9.31 -5.37 28.00
N TYR A 77 9.06 -4.49 28.97
CA TYR A 77 9.80 -4.47 30.21
C TYR A 77 8.85 -4.40 31.39
N ARG A 78 8.92 -5.42 32.26
CA ARG A 78 8.13 -5.50 33.47
C ARG A 78 9.01 -5.59 34.70
N ASN A 79 8.59 -4.93 35.77
CA ASN A 79 9.28 -5.02 37.05
C ASN A 79 8.32 -4.62 38.21
N LYS A 80 8.80 -4.84 39.44
CA LYS A 80 8.13 -4.40 40.64
C LYS A 80 9.10 -3.58 41.50
N THR A 81 8.69 -2.40 41.91
CA THR A 81 9.49 -1.54 42.76
C THR A 81 9.50 -2.03 44.21
N ALA A 82 10.47 -1.57 44.99
CA ALA A 82 10.55 -1.91 46.41
C ALA A 82 9.34 -1.42 47.23
N PHE A 83 8.65 -0.37 46.82
CA PHE A 83 7.44 0.16 47.47
C PHE A 83 6.13 -0.52 46.98
N GLY A 84 6.23 -1.51 46.07
CA GLY A 84 5.11 -2.36 45.67
C GLY A 84 4.40 -1.96 44.37
N LEU A 85 4.87 -0.97 43.63
CA LEU A 85 4.35 -0.68 42.28
C LEU A 85 4.85 -1.74 41.30
N THR A 86 3.92 -2.45 40.65
CA THR A 86 4.18 -3.31 39.51
C THR A 86 3.93 -2.50 38.25
N TYR A 87 4.81 -2.64 37.25
CA TYR A 87 4.63 -2.01 35.96
C TYR A 87 5.07 -2.94 34.84
N ASP A 88 4.35 -2.84 33.72
CA ASP A 88 4.68 -3.50 32.46
C ASP A 88 4.53 -2.50 31.32
N LEU A 89 5.62 -2.22 30.65
CA LEU A 89 5.68 -1.32 29.51
C LEU A 89 5.95 -2.17 28.28
N ASN A 90 5.03 -2.17 27.32
CA ASN A 90 5.16 -2.95 26.11
C ASN A 90 4.96 -2.06 24.88
N GLY A 91 5.98 -2.02 24.02
CA GLY A 91 5.93 -1.33 22.74
C GLY A 91 5.99 -2.33 21.60
N ASN A 92 5.22 -2.07 20.55
CA ASN A 92 5.28 -2.83 19.30
C ASN A 92 5.39 -1.90 18.11
N ILE A 93 6.04 -2.39 17.06
CA ILE A 93 6.10 -1.77 15.76
C ILE A 93 5.99 -2.85 14.70
N SER A 94 5.18 -2.62 13.68
CA SER A 94 5.09 -3.49 12.52
C SER A 94 5.23 -2.68 11.24
N THR A 95 5.88 -3.29 10.26
CA THR A 95 6.00 -2.75 8.91
C THR A 95 5.20 -3.60 7.94
N TYR A 96 4.71 -2.97 6.89
CA TYR A 96 3.94 -3.65 5.87
C TYR A 96 4.30 -3.11 4.49
N ARG A 97 4.53 -4.01 3.54
CA ARG A 97 4.71 -3.68 2.14
C ARG A 97 3.95 -4.67 1.28
N ASN A 98 3.03 -4.16 0.48
CA ASN A 98 2.31 -4.90 -0.55
C ASN A 98 2.88 -4.58 -1.93
N GLU A 99 2.91 -5.56 -2.83
CA GLU A 99 3.34 -5.36 -4.20
C GLU A 99 2.60 -6.33 -5.13
N ILE A 100 2.04 -5.80 -6.20
CA ILE A 100 1.45 -6.58 -7.28
C ILE A 100 2.59 -7.15 -8.13
N LEU A 101 2.61 -8.47 -8.31
CA LEU A 101 3.62 -9.17 -9.07
C LEU A 101 3.16 -9.46 -10.50
N GLU A 102 1.86 -9.71 -10.68
CA GLU A 102 1.28 -10.10 -11.95
C GLU A 102 -0.15 -9.58 -12.06
N LEU A 103 -0.53 -9.15 -13.24
CA LEU A 103 -1.88 -8.77 -13.64
C LEU A 103 -2.19 -9.34 -15.02
N PRO A 104 -3.48 -9.57 -15.36
CA PRO A 104 -3.87 -9.91 -16.73
C PRO A 104 -3.36 -8.89 -17.74
N GLU A 105 -2.92 -9.34 -18.92
CA GLU A 105 -2.43 -8.45 -19.98
C GLU A 105 -3.44 -7.35 -20.33
N THR A 106 -4.73 -7.68 -20.34
CA THR A 106 -5.80 -6.71 -20.60
C THR A 106 -5.90 -5.59 -19.58
N VAL A 107 -5.47 -5.85 -18.34
CA VAL A 107 -5.38 -4.86 -17.26
C VAL A 107 -4.05 -4.12 -17.32
N ALA A 108 -2.96 -4.84 -17.54
CA ALA A 108 -1.61 -4.28 -17.62
C ALA A 108 -1.40 -3.39 -18.84
N ALA A 109 -2.09 -3.68 -19.96
CA ALA A 109 -1.96 -2.95 -21.22
C ALA A 109 -2.68 -1.59 -21.24
N ASN A 110 -3.52 -1.26 -20.26
CA ASN A 110 -4.30 -0.03 -20.22
C ASN A 110 -3.49 1.24 -19.90
N GLY A 111 -2.22 1.23 -20.31
CA GLY A 111 -1.33 2.38 -20.21
C GLY A 111 -0.74 2.59 -18.80
N LYS A 112 0.23 3.49 -18.75
CA LYS A 112 0.97 3.83 -17.53
C LYS A 112 0.03 4.28 -16.41
N PHE A 113 -0.99 5.04 -16.75
CA PHE A 113 -1.95 5.60 -15.83
C PHE A 113 -3.32 5.80 -16.52
N GLY A 114 -4.19 4.81 -16.63
CA GLY A 114 -5.54 5.01 -17.21
C GLY A 114 -6.36 6.04 -16.39
N GLY A 115 -7.44 6.55 -16.91
CA GLY A 115 -8.16 7.76 -16.49
C GLY A 115 -8.83 7.86 -15.10
N ASN A 116 -8.58 6.98 -14.15
CA ASN A 116 -9.08 7.10 -12.77
C ASN A 116 -7.91 7.11 -11.78
N GLY A 117 -7.99 7.87 -10.70
CA GLY A 117 -6.91 8.10 -9.77
C GLY A 117 -6.43 6.88 -8.96
N VAL A 118 -6.99 5.68 -9.18
CA VAL A 118 -6.57 4.43 -8.50
C VAL A 118 -6.09 3.43 -9.53
N LYS A 119 -4.89 2.93 -9.35
CA LYS A 119 -4.24 2.02 -10.30
C LYS A 119 -3.72 0.78 -9.63
N SER A 120 -4.00 -0.36 -10.26
CA SER A 120 -3.32 -1.61 -9.98
C SER A 120 -2.29 -1.85 -11.08
N VAL A 121 -1.02 -1.66 -10.78
CA VAL A 121 0.10 -1.80 -11.72
C VAL A 121 1.16 -2.69 -11.10
N VAL A 122 1.75 -3.57 -11.91
CA VAL A 122 2.83 -4.45 -11.48
C VAL A 122 3.99 -3.64 -10.89
N GLY A 123 4.52 -4.09 -9.76
CA GLY A 123 5.58 -3.42 -9.02
C GLY A 123 5.09 -2.36 -8.02
N HIS A 124 3.79 -2.09 -7.96
CA HIS A 124 3.18 -1.12 -7.04
C HIS A 124 2.21 -1.78 -6.07
N THR A 125 1.87 -1.05 -5.02
CA THR A 125 0.87 -1.47 -4.04
C THR A 125 -0.51 -1.53 -4.67
N TYR A 126 -1.31 -2.50 -4.26
CA TYR A 126 -2.72 -2.57 -4.65
C TYR A 126 -3.48 -1.31 -4.19
N GLY A 127 -4.19 -0.69 -5.13
CA GLY A 127 -4.96 0.53 -4.85
C GLY A 127 -4.12 1.80 -4.71
N ALA A 128 -2.83 1.78 -5.08
CA ALA A 128 -2.00 2.97 -5.10
C ALA A 128 -2.63 4.08 -5.96
N GLN A 129 -2.60 5.30 -5.45
CA GLN A 129 -3.22 6.44 -6.11
C GLN A 129 -2.25 7.22 -6.97
N VAL A 130 -2.76 7.69 -8.09
CA VAL A 130 -2.01 8.43 -9.11
C VAL A 130 -2.65 9.79 -9.30
N GLY A 131 -1.86 10.80 -9.52
CA GLY A 131 -2.32 12.14 -9.81
C GLY A 131 -1.18 13.08 -10.15
N TYR A 132 -1.50 14.36 -10.31
CA TYR A 132 -0.53 15.41 -10.59
C TYR A 132 0.16 15.85 -9.31
N ILE A 133 1.46 16.12 -9.40
CA ILE A 133 2.23 16.66 -8.27
C ILE A 133 2.01 18.16 -8.21
N ALA A 134 1.42 18.65 -7.10
CA ALA A 134 1.29 20.07 -6.86
C ALA A 134 2.66 20.70 -6.54
N ASP A 135 2.98 21.79 -7.22
CA ASP A 135 4.20 22.58 -7.08
C ASP A 135 3.91 23.97 -6.50
N GLY A 136 2.82 24.13 -5.79
CA GLY A 136 2.35 25.36 -5.19
C GLY A 136 1.08 25.91 -5.85
N ILE A 137 0.92 27.22 -5.78
CA ILE A 137 -0.18 27.96 -6.41
C ILE A 137 0.40 29.08 -7.29
N PHE A 138 -0.28 29.43 -8.37
CA PHE A 138 0.07 30.59 -9.18
C PHE A 138 -0.15 31.87 -8.38
N LYS A 139 0.89 32.70 -8.19
CA LYS A 139 0.86 33.93 -7.41
C LYS A 139 0.65 35.18 -8.26
N SER A 140 0.97 35.09 -9.55
CA SER A 140 0.86 36.20 -10.50
C SER A 140 0.46 35.70 -11.88
N GLN A 141 0.03 36.61 -12.75
CA GLN A 141 -0.24 36.31 -14.14
C GLN A 141 1.04 35.90 -14.89
N ASP A 142 2.18 36.50 -14.56
CA ASP A 142 3.48 36.13 -15.14
C ASP A 142 3.84 34.66 -14.84
N GLU A 143 3.51 34.15 -13.67
CA GLU A 143 3.72 32.74 -13.37
C GLU A 143 2.82 31.84 -14.22
N VAL A 144 1.57 32.25 -14.49
CA VAL A 144 0.65 31.51 -15.36
C VAL A 144 1.18 31.49 -16.80
N ASP A 145 1.59 32.65 -17.29
CA ASP A 145 2.00 32.84 -18.70
C ASP A 145 3.34 32.13 -19.02
N ASN A 146 4.21 31.97 -18.02
CA ASN A 146 5.52 31.29 -18.18
C ASN A 146 5.52 29.83 -17.74
N HIS A 147 4.39 29.31 -17.29
CA HIS A 147 4.28 27.89 -16.92
C HIS A 147 3.95 27.01 -18.13
N ALA A 148 4.16 25.69 -18.00
CA ALA A 148 3.63 24.71 -18.94
C ALA A 148 2.10 24.91 -19.09
N THR A 149 1.58 24.70 -20.28
CA THR A 149 0.16 24.85 -20.56
C THR A 149 -0.66 23.90 -19.66
N GLN A 150 -1.43 24.46 -18.76
CA GLN A 150 -2.25 23.71 -17.79
C GLN A 150 -3.71 24.11 -17.93
N GLU A 151 -4.58 23.14 -18.10
CA GLU A 151 -6.02 23.38 -18.17
C GLU A 151 -6.51 24.04 -16.87
N GLY A 152 -7.22 25.16 -17.00
CA GLY A 152 -7.74 25.94 -15.88
C GLY A 152 -6.70 26.70 -15.08
N ALA A 153 -5.49 26.93 -15.63
CA ALA A 153 -4.47 27.77 -14.99
C ALA A 153 -4.97 29.19 -14.77
N ALA A 154 -4.83 29.70 -13.57
CA ALA A 154 -5.16 31.07 -13.19
C ALA A 154 -4.48 31.43 -11.87
N VAL A 155 -4.31 32.72 -11.60
CA VAL A 155 -3.80 33.21 -10.30
C VAL A 155 -4.65 32.66 -9.16
N GLY A 156 -4.00 32.08 -8.14
CA GLY A 156 -4.63 31.44 -7.00
C GLY A 156 -5.03 29.97 -7.21
N ARG A 157 -4.86 29.42 -8.41
CA ARG A 157 -5.06 28.00 -8.68
C ARG A 157 -3.80 27.18 -8.40
N ILE A 158 -3.98 25.87 -8.17
CA ILE A 158 -2.87 24.92 -7.99
C ILE A 158 -2.05 24.87 -9.28
N ARG A 159 -0.74 24.96 -9.12
CA ARG A 159 0.25 24.76 -10.15
C ARG A 159 0.75 23.33 -10.07
N TYR A 160 0.66 22.60 -11.19
CA TYR A 160 1.15 21.22 -11.30
C TYR A 160 2.52 21.18 -11.98
N ARG A 161 3.31 20.18 -11.64
CA ARG A 161 4.66 20.00 -12.20
C ARG A 161 4.60 19.34 -13.55
N ASP A 162 5.26 19.95 -14.53
CA ASP A 162 5.59 19.33 -15.81
C ASP A 162 6.77 18.36 -15.58
N ILE A 163 6.49 17.06 -15.56
CA ILE A 163 7.47 16.03 -15.18
C ILE A 163 8.31 15.62 -16.38
N ASP A 164 7.73 15.53 -17.57
CA ASP A 164 8.41 15.13 -18.80
C ASP A 164 8.97 16.32 -19.58
N HIS A 165 8.75 17.56 -19.08
CA HIS A 165 9.24 18.82 -19.65
C HIS A 165 8.81 19.06 -21.09
N ASN A 166 7.60 18.61 -21.45
CA ASN A 166 7.05 18.82 -22.79
C ASN A 166 6.32 20.16 -22.96
N GLY A 167 6.14 20.92 -21.88
CA GLY A 167 5.49 22.23 -21.87
C GLY A 167 3.96 22.17 -21.76
N VAL A 168 3.38 20.99 -21.47
CA VAL A 168 1.94 20.80 -21.32
C VAL A 168 1.69 19.88 -20.12
N ILE A 169 0.79 20.26 -19.22
CA ILE A 169 0.36 19.39 -18.11
C ILE A 169 -0.72 18.43 -18.62
N ASP A 170 -0.36 17.17 -18.81
CA ASP A 170 -1.25 16.12 -19.29
C ASP A 170 -1.06 14.79 -18.51
N GLU A 171 -1.69 13.70 -18.97
CA GLU A 171 -1.63 12.40 -18.29
C GLU A 171 -0.20 11.86 -18.09
N ARG A 172 0.79 12.33 -18.87
CA ARG A 172 2.19 11.93 -18.75
C ARG A 172 2.87 12.51 -17.52
N ASP A 173 2.33 13.63 -16.98
CA ASP A 173 2.79 14.27 -15.75
C ASP A 173 2.20 13.67 -14.48
N GLN A 174 1.33 12.69 -14.60
CA GLN A 174 0.84 11.96 -13.45
C GLN A 174 1.94 11.09 -12.85
N ASN A 175 1.94 10.99 -11.52
CA ASN A 175 2.85 10.14 -10.77
C ASN A 175 2.12 9.50 -9.59
N TRP A 176 2.77 8.52 -8.96
CA TRP A 176 2.29 7.94 -7.72
C TRP A 176 2.36 8.97 -6.61
N ILE A 177 1.23 9.29 -6.02
CA ILE A 177 1.11 10.33 -4.98
C ILE A 177 0.76 9.78 -3.62
N TYR A 178 0.15 8.60 -3.56
CA TYR A 178 -0.34 8.04 -2.32
C TYR A 178 -0.42 6.51 -2.35
N ASP A 179 0.08 5.89 -1.28
CA ASP A 179 -0.14 4.49 -0.95
C ASP A 179 -1.21 4.43 0.14
N PRO A 180 -2.37 3.79 -0.08
CA PRO A 180 -3.45 3.74 0.89
C PRO A 180 -3.10 2.87 2.11
N THR A 181 -2.07 2.05 2.00
CA THR A 181 -1.66 1.15 3.08
C THR A 181 -0.58 1.78 3.93
N PRO A 182 -0.78 1.92 5.25
CA PRO A 182 0.28 2.37 6.15
C PRO A 182 1.52 1.49 6.03
N SER A 183 2.68 2.09 5.80
CA SER A 183 3.95 1.36 5.69
C SER A 183 4.45 0.84 7.05
N PHE A 184 3.99 1.45 8.13
CA PHE A 184 4.27 1.01 9.50
C PHE A 184 3.12 1.37 10.44
N SER A 185 2.99 0.61 11.51
CA SER A 185 2.13 0.91 12.65
C SER A 185 2.90 0.67 13.95
N TYR A 186 2.52 1.36 15.00
CA TYR A 186 3.13 1.17 16.32
C TYR A 186 2.09 1.28 17.41
N GLY A 187 2.39 0.68 18.55
CA GLY A 187 1.57 0.74 19.74
C GLY A 187 2.43 0.79 20.99
N LEU A 188 1.88 1.38 22.03
CA LEU A 188 2.46 1.39 23.37
C LEU A 188 1.38 1.02 24.38
N ASN A 189 1.65 -0.01 25.17
CA ASN A 189 0.80 -0.44 26.26
C ASN A 189 1.53 -0.17 27.57
N ILE A 190 0.85 0.42 28.52
CA ILE A 190 1.35 0.72 29.85
C ILE A 190 0.38 0.07 30.84
N TYR A 191 0.88 -0.85 31.63
CA TYR A 191 0.16 -1.43 32.76
C TYR A 191 0.85 -1.03 34.05
N LEU A 192 0.04 -0.55 34.99
CA LEU A 192 0.50 -0.16 36.32
C LEU A 192 -0.44 -0.77 37.35
N GLU A 193 0.12 -1.35 38.38
CA GLU A 193 -0.62 -1.90 39.49
C GLU A 193 0.02 -1.46 40.81
N TYR A 194 -0.77 -0.86 41.70
CA TYR A 194 -0.31 -0.46 43.03
C TYR A 194 -1.38 -0.77 44.06
N LYS A 195 -1.05 -1.67 45.00
CA LYS A 195 -1.98 -2.20 46.02
C LYS A 195 -3.22 -2.81 45.36
N ASN A 196 -4.39 -2.17 45.50
CA ASN A 196 -5.67 -2.62 44.98
C ASN A 196 -6.16 -1.85 43.77
N PHE A 197 -5.28 -1.06 43.13
CA PHE A 197 -5.58 -0.25 41.93
C PHE A 197 -4.70 -0.72 40.76
N ASP A 198 -5.31 -0.86 39.57
CA ASP A 198 -4.72 -1.15 38.30
C ASP A 198 -5.24 -0.23 37.19
#